data_0a3f92f67c9ddcb5d8aa9ccd31da9067
#
_entry.id   0a3f92f67c9ddcb5d8aa9ccd31da9067
#
_cell.length_a   1.000
_cell.length_b   1.000
_cell.length_c   1.000
_cell.angle_alpha   90.00
_cell.angle_beta   90.00
_cell.angle_gamma   90.00
#
_symmetry.space_group_name_H-M   'P 1'
#
loop_
_entity.id
_entity.type
_entity.pdbx_description
1 polymer ?
#
loop_
_entity_poly.entity_id
_entity_poly.type
_entity_poly.pdbx_seq_one_letter_code
_entity_poly.pdbx_strand_id
1 'polypeptide(L)'
;AESRFNADKAYKDSKLCNLLMAQEIHRQRPGMPVVAWSPGLVIPRTSGGFFRNSRQANPLGQALFGFVARDVLRLTESVERAGGLLVQLINEQLHQPGFSYWSNGLLGPGRHQFKPTEPSEEANDSDKATMLWTLSNDLINSALTPSI
;
A
#
# COMPACT_ATOMS: atom_id res chain seq x y z
N ALA A 1 -1.73 27.65 11.66
CA ALA A 1 -1.85 27.67 10.19
C ALA A 1 -2.34 26.28 9.79
N GLU A 2 -3.58 26.18 9.28
CA GLU A 2 -4.08 24.93 8.69
C GLU A 2 -3.18 24.57 7.50
N SER A 3 -2.54 23.40 7.58
CA SER A 3 -1.75 22.90 6.48
C SER A 3 -2.69 22.59 5.31
N ARG A 4 -2.44 23.23 4.17
CA ARG A 4 -3.23 23.01 2.97
C ARG A 4 -3.24 21.51 2.64
N PHE A 5 -4.42 20.90 2.48
CA PHE A 5 -4.57 19.49 2.15
C PHE A 5 -3.74 19.13 0.89
N ASN A 6 -2.92 18.09 1.02
CA ASN A 6 -2.12 17.55 -0.08
C ASN A 6 -2.48 16.06 -0.27
N ALA A 7 -3.16 15.75 -1.36
CA ALA A 7 -3.65 14.41 -1.63
C ALA A 7 -2.53 13.36 -1.82
N ASP A 8 -1.40 13.75 -2.42
CA ASP A 8 -0.25 12.86 -2.60
C ASP A 8 0.39 12.51 -1.25
N LYS A 9 0.57 13.54 -0.38
CA LYS A 9 1.07 13.31 0.97
C LYS A 9 0.11 12.42 1.76
N ALA A 10 -1.18 12.72 1.76
CA ALA A 10 -2.18 11.92 2.48
C ALA A 10 -2.20 10.45 2.02
N TYR A 11 -2.04 10.22 0.72
CA TYR A 11 -1.91 8.86 0.17
C TYR A 11 -0.66 8.15 0.69
N LYS A 12 0.50 8.79 0.64
CA LYS A 12 1.78 8.23 1.14
C LYS A 12 1.70 7.95 2.63
N ASP A 13 1.19 8.89 3.41
CA ASP A 13 0.98 8.72 4.85
C ASP A 13 0.06 7.52 5.15
N SER A 14 -1.01 7.33 4.40
CA SER A 14 -1.91 6.17 4.56
C SER A 14 -1.21 4.83 4.30
N LYS A 15 -0.27 4.79 3.35
CA LYS A 15 0.52 3.57 3.05
C LYS A 15 1.57 3.31 4.13
N LEU A 16 2.17 4.36 4.68
CA LEU A 16 3.05 4.25 5.84
C LEU A 16 2.28 3.70 7.05
N CYS A 17 1.10 4.22 7.35
CA CYS A 17 0.24 3.69 8.41
C CYS A 17 -0.07 2.19 8.24
N ASN A 18 -0.31 1.73 7.02
CA ASN A 18 -0.54 0.30 6.76
C ASN A 18 0.67 -0.56 7.14
N LEU A 19 1.90 -0.11 6.86
CA LEU A 19 3.12 -0.83 7.23
C LEU A 19 3.36 -0.81 8.74
N LEU A 20 3.20 0.35 9.39
CA LEU A 20 3.30 0.47 10.84
C LEU A 20 2.31 -0.44 11.57
N MET A 21 1.05 -0.48 11.11
CA MET A 21 0.03 -1.38 11.66
C MET A 21 0.36 -2.86 11.45
N ALA A 22 0.86 -3.23 10.27
CA ALA A 22 1.25 -4.61 9.98
C ALA A 22 2.39 -5.07 10.92
N GLN A 23 3.39 -4.23 11.14
CA GLN A 23 4.48 -4.54 12.06
C GLN A 23 4.02 -4.60 13.52
N GLU A 24 3.10 -3.73 13.93
CA GLU A 24 2.53 -3.78 15.29
C GLU A 24 1.73 -5.07 15.50
N ILE A 25 0.93 -5.50 14.53
CA ILE A 25 0.22 -6.79 14.57
C ILE A 25 1.21 -7.94 14.76
N HIS A 26 2.31 -7.94 14.01
CA HIS A 26 3.35 -8.95 14.16
C HIS A 26 3.96 -8.95 15.55
N ARG A 27 4.30 -7.77 16.13
CA ARG A 27 4.87 -7.68 17.48
C ARG A 27 3.93 -8.20 18.55
N GLN A 28 2.64 -7.93 18.42
CA GLN A 28 1.63 -8.41 19.37
C GLN A 28 1.28 -9.89 19.18
N ARG A 29 1.50 -10.44 17.99
CA ARG A 29 1.16 -11.81 17.63
C ARG A 29 2.29 -12.48 16.84
N PRO A 30 3.44 -12.76 17.48
CA PRO A 30 4.64 -13.24 16.77
C PRO A 30 4.47 -14.62 16.12
N GLY A 31 3.47 -15.41 16.56
CA GLY A 31 3.13 -16.70 15.92
C GLY A 31 2.27 -16.57 14.65
N MET A 32 1.78 -15.36 14.33
CA MET A 32 0.95 -15.14 13.17
C MET A 32 1.79 -14.68 11.98
N PRO A 33 1.63 -15.26 10.77
CA PRO A 33 2.24 -14.72 9.57
C PRO A 33 1.60 -13.38 9.22
N VAL A 34 2.44 -12.37 9.01
CA VAL A 34 2.01 -11.03 8.59
C VAL A 34 2.80 -10.64 7.33
N VAL A 35 2.10 -10.50 6.23
CA VAL A 35 2.72 -10.16 4.94
C VAL A 35 2.16 -8.82 4.47
N ALA A 36 3.04 -7.84 4.33
CA ALA A 36 2.74 -6.60 3.64
C ALA A 36 3.31 -6.66 2.22
N TRP A 37 2.62 -6.06 1.24
CA TRP A 37 3.12 -6.08 -0.12
C TRP A 37 2.74 -4.83 -0.92
N SER A 38 3.60 -4.52 -1.90
CA SER A 38 3.38 -3.47 -2.87
C SER A 38 3.42 -4.06 -4.28
N PRO A 39 2.33 -4.00 -5.06
CA PRO A 39 2.31 -4.51 -6.44
C PRO A 39 3.12 -3.66 -7.42
N GLY A 40 3.69 -2.54 -6.97
CA GLY A 40 4.24 -1.52 -7.84
C GLY A 40 3.14 -0.59 -8.37
N LEU A 41 3.46 0.17 -9.42
CA LEU A 41 2.49 1.07 -10.05
C LEU A 41 1.54 0.28 -10.96
N VAL A 42 0.28 0.18 -10.57
CA VAL A 42 -0.78 -0.48 -11.36
C VAL A 42 -1.77 0.57 -11.84
N ILE A 43 -1.87 0.77 -13.16
CA ILE A 43 -2.85 1.68 -13.78
C ILE A 43 -3.82 0.84 -14.63
N PRO A 44 -4.99 0.50 -14.09
CA PRO A 44 -5.96 -0.31 -14.82
C PRO A 44 -6.51 0.46 -16.04
N ARG A 45 -6.86 -0.25 -17.10
CA ARG A 45 -7.51 0.34 -18.30
C ARG A 45 -8.97 0.72 -18.04
N THR A 46 -9.57 0.14 -16.99
CA THR A 46 -10.97 0.40 -16.62
C THR A 46 -11.14 1.74 -15.91
N SER A 47 -12.37 2.25 -15.85
CA SER A 47 -12.72 3.52 -15.20
C SER A 47 -12.73 3.45 -13.67
N GLY A 48 -12.56 2.27 -13.07
CA GLY A 48 -12.57 2.06 -11.63
C GLY A 48 -11.22 2.31 -10.94
N GLY A 49 -11.18 2.02 -9.63
CA GLY A 49 -9.98 2.05 -8.81
C GLY A 49 -9.56 3.43 -8.33
N PHE A 50 -8.34 3.50 -7.79
CA PHE A 50 -7.77 4.69 -7.18
C PHE A 50 -7.83 5.95 -8.07
N PHE A 51 -7.60 5.79 -9.36
CA PHE A 51 -7.58 6.92 -10.31
C PHE A 51 -8.98 7.37 -10.77
N ARG A 52 -10.09 6.81 -10.25
CA ARG A 52 -11.44 7.15 -10.69
C ARG A 52 -11.74 8.64 -10.60
N ASN A 53 -11.48 9.24 -9.44
CA ASN A 53 -11.76 10.66 -9.21
C ASN A 53 -10.86 11.58 -10.06
N SER A 54 -9.58 11.23 -10.19
CA SER A 54 -8.65 11.97 -11.05
C SER A 54 -9.05 11.90 -12.52
N ARG A 55 -9.57 10.76 -12.99
CA ARG A 55 -10.10 10.61 -14.36
C ARG A 55 -11.35 11.44 -14.59
N GLN A 56 -12.22 11.55 -13.60
CA GLN A 56 -13.42 12.39 -13.69
C GLN A 56 -13.05 13.88 -13.74
N ALA A 57 -12.05 14.31 -12.96
CA ALA A 57 -11.60 15.69 -12.91
C ALA A 57 -10.78 16.12 -14.15
N ASN A 58 -9.96 15.21 -14.70
CA ASN A 58 -9.11 15.47 -15.86
C ASN A 58 -8.97 14.20 -16.74
N PRO A 59 -9.98 13.86 -17.55
CA PRO A 59 -9.99 12.62 -18.33
C PRO A 59 -8.87 12.56 -19.38
N LEU A 60 -8.58 13.67 -20.06
CA LEU A 60 -7.53 13.72 -21.09
C LEU A 60 -6.14 13.60 -20.49
N GLY A 61 -5.86 14.34 -19.41
CA GLY A 61 -4.56 14.27 -18.72
C GLY A 61 -4.31 12.89 -18.14
N GLN A 62 -5.32 12.25 -17.58
CA GLN A 62 -5.21 10.89 -17.04
C GLN A 62 -5.07 9.83 -18.15
N ALA A 63 -5.74 9.99 -19.27
CA ALA A 63 -5.56 9.11 -20.43
C ALA A 63 -4.15 9.21 -21.00
N LEU A 64 -3.63 10.44 -21.17
CA LEU A 64 -2.26 10.68 -21.62
C LEU A 64 -1.23 10.11 -20.63
N PHE A 65 -1.39 10.39 -19.33
CA PHE A 65 -0.52 9.84 -18.29
C PHE A 65 -0.52 8.31 -18.32
N GLY A 66 -1.70 7.69 -18.37
CA GLY A 66 -1.84 6.23 -18.45
C GLY A 66 -1.18 5.65 -19.70
N PHE A 67 -1.37 6.29 -20.84
CA PHE A 67 -0.73 5.88 -22.10
C PHE A 67 0.80 5.99 -22.01
N VAL A 68 1.33 7.13 -21.58
CA VAL A 68 2.79 7.33 -21.47
C VAL A 68 3.39 6.37 -20.44
N ALA A 69 2.85 6.32 -19.24
CA ALA A 69 3.41 5.49 -18.16
C ALA A 69 3.29 3.99 -18.43
N ARG A 70 2.19 3.54 -19.00
CA ARG A 70 1.90 2.12 -19.23
C ARG A 70 2.40 1.63 -20.58
N ASP A 71 2.06 2.33 -21.66
CA ASP A 71 2.20 1.78 -23.01
C ASP A 71 3.53 2.25 -23.67
N VAL A 72 4.04 3.43 -23.34
CA VAL A 72 5.30 3.96 -23.86
C VAL A 72 6.47 3.60 -22.95
N LEU A 73 6.43 4.04 -21.70
CA LEU A 73 7.54 3.85 -20.73
C LEU A 73 7.50 2.50 -20.01
N ARG A 74 6.37 1.80 -20.08
CA ARG A 74 6.17 0.48 -19.43
C ARG A 74 6.57 0.47 -17.95
N LEU A 75 6.22 1.53 -17.24
CA LEU A 75 6.52 1.69 -15.82
C LEU A 75 5.50 1.01 -14.90
N THR A 76 4.40 0.52 -15.48
CA THR A 76 3.29 -0.06 -14.73
C THR A 76 3.26 -1.57 -14.86
N GLU A 77 2.77 -2.19 -13.79
CA GLU A 77 2.42 -3.61 -13.80
C GLU A 77 0.96 -3.80 -14.23
N SER A 78 0.61 -4.97 -14.77
CA SER A 78 -0.76 -5.31 -15.11
C SER A 78 -1.57 -5.72 -13.87
N VAL A 79 -2.89 -5.57 -13.95
CA VAL A 79 -3.80 -5.99 -12.86
C VAL A 79 -3.71 -7.50 -12.62
N GLU A 80 -3.65 -8.26 -13.71
CA GLU A 80 -3.57 -9.73 -13.71
C GLU A 80 -2.26 -10.19 -13.04
N ARG A 81 -1.15 -9.55 -13.39
CA ARG A 81 0.14 -9.87 -12.79
C ARG A 81 0.19 -9.50 -11.32
N ALA A 82 -0.32 -8.31 -10.96
CA ALA A 82 -0.42 -7.91 -9.56
C ALA A 82 -1.25 -8.91 -8.74
N GLY A 83 -2.40 -9.35 -9.27
CA GLY A 83 -3.20 -10.41 -8.65
C GLY A 83 -2.46 -11.73 -8.52
N GLY A 84 -1.71 -12.14 -9.55
CA GLY A 84 -0.88 -13.34 -9.52
C GLY A 84 0.20 -13.30 -8.45
N LEU A 85 0.87 -12.15 -8.26
CA LEU A 85 1.86 -11.96 -7.20
C LEU A 85 1.24 -12.07 -5.80
N LEU A 86 0.01 -11.59 -5.61
CA LEU A 86 -0.69 -11.76 -4.34
C LEU A 86 -1.00 -13.24 -4.06
N VAL A 87 -1.49 -13.98 -5.06
CA VAL A 87 -1.74 -15.42 -4.92
C VAL A 87 -0.45 -16.18 -4.59
N GLN A 88 0.66 -15.82 -5.23
CA GLN A 88 1.97 -16.40 -4.93
C GLN A 88 2.35 -16.16 -3.46
N LEU A 89 2.23 -14.92 -2.95
CA LEU A 89 2.52 -14.61 -1.56
C LEU A 89 1.65 -15.40 -0.58
N ILE A 90 0.36 -15.52 -0.86
CA ILE A 90 -0.56 -16.30 -0.02
C ILE A 90 -0.08 -17.74 0.08
N ASN A 91 0.29 -18.35 -1.03
CA ASN A 91 0.70 -19.75 -1.07
C ASN A 91 2.08 -19.99 -0.45
N GLU A 92 3.01 -19.05 -0.57
CA GLU A 92 4.40 -19.25 -0.14
C GLU A 92 4.68 -18.71 1.27
N GLN A 93 4.07 -17.60 1.67
CA GLN A 93 4.45 -16.86 2.86
C GLN A 93 3.47 -16.99 4.04
N LEU A 94 2.18 -17.22 3.81
CA LEU A 94 1.21 -17.29 4.90
C LEU A 94 1.34 -18.54 5.79
N HIS A 95 2.24 -19.45 5.46
CA HIS A 95 2.52 -20.63 6.28
C HIS A 95 3.70 -20.45 7.24
N GLN A 96 4.41 -19.31 7.14
CA GLN A 96 5.59 -19.05 7.95
C GLN A 96 5.30 -17.93 8.95
N PRO A 97 5.45 -18.16 10.27
CA PRO A 97 5.35 -17.09 11.25
C PRO A 97 6.37 -15.99 10.98
N GLY A 98 5.98 -14.77 11.21
CA GLY A 98 6.89 -13.64 11.05
C GLY A 98 6.27 -12.50 10.24
N PHE A 99 7.04 -11.42 10.12
CA PHE A 99 6.71 -10.28 9.26
C PHE A 99 7.57 -10.34 8.01
N SER A 100 6.95 -10.10 6.86
CA SER A 100 7.67 -9.87 5.62
C SER A 100 7.03 -8.75 4.80
N TYR A 101 7.86 -7.94 4.16
CA TYR A 101 7.41 -6.94 3.20
C TYR A 101 7.96 -7.26 1.82
N TRP A 102 7.07 -7.32 0.84
CA TRP A 102 7.38 -7.65 -0.55
C TRP A 102 7.07 -6.48 -1.46
N SER A 103 7.97 -6.16 -2.36
CA SER A 103 7.77 -5.06 -3.30
C SER A 103 8.10 -5.49 -4.72
N ASN A 104 7.22 -5.09 -5.66
CA ASN A 104 7.46 -5.23 -7.09
C ASN A 104 8.11 -3.96 -7.60
N GLY A 105 9.44 -3.92 -7.52
CA GLY A 105 10.27 -2.78 -7.91
C GLY A 105 10.48 -2.70 -9.41
N LEU A 106 10.53 -1.48 -9.95
CA LEU A 106 10.86 -1.22 -11.33
C LEU A 106 12.40 -1.21 -11.50
N LEU A 107 12.91 -2.08 -12.36
CA LEU A 107 14.34 -2.12 -12.75
C LEU A 107 14.63 -1.34 -14.04
N GLY A 108 13.60 -1.04 -14.82
CA GLY A 108 13.68 -0.34 -16.10
C GLY A 108 12.40 -0.56 -16.91
N PRO A 109 12.26 0.06 -18.08
CA PRO A 109 11.05 -0.05 -18.90
C PRO A 109 10.61 -1.51 -19.11
N GLY A 110 9.43 -1.87 -18.61
CA GLY A 110 8.86 -3.21 -18.71
C GLY A 110 9.58 -4.29 -17.88
N ARG A 111 10.52 -3.92 -17.03
CA ARG A 111 11.29 -4.85 -16.19
C ARG A 111 10.99 -4.62 -14.73
N HIS A 112 10.24 -5.52 -14.14
CA HIS A 112 9.90 -5.48 -12.72
C HIS A 112 10.55 -6.65 -11.98
N GLN A 113 10.87 -6.45 -10.72
CA GLN A 113 11.39 -7.48 -9.83
C GLN A 113 10.56 -7.52 -8.55
N PHE A 114 9.90 -8.65 -8.35
CA PHE A 114 9.18 -8.93 -7.12
C PHE A 114 10.10 -9.66 -6.13
N LYS A 115 10.33 -9.06 -4.98
CA LYS A 115 11.26 -9.61 -3.98
C LYS A 115 10.92 -9.13 -2.56
N PRO A 116 11.40 -9.86 -1.53
CA PRO A 116 11.46 -9.32 -0.17
C PRO A 116 12.23 -8.01 -0.16
N THR A 117 11.74 -7.04 0.58
CA THR A 117 12.30 -5.69 0.65
C THR A 117 12.22 -5.20 2.10
N GLU A 118 13.25 -4.53 2.56
CA GLU A 118 13.20 -3.86 3.85
C GLU A 118 12.27 -2.64 3.78
N PRO A 119 11.34 -2.47 4.73
CA PRO A 119 10.59 -1.23 4.87
C PRO A 119 11.50 -0.03 5.09
N SER A 120 11.00 1.17 4.82
CA SER A 120 11.75 2.39 5.13
C SER A 120 12.02 2.49 6.64
N GLU A 121 13.05 3.25 7.00
CA GLU A 121 13.40 3.53 8.40
C GLU A 121 12.19 4.06 9.18
N GLU A 122 11.42 4.96 8.58
CA GLU A 122 10.19 5.50 9.19
C GLU A 122 9.10 4.43 9.38
N ALA A 123 8.99 3.48 8.49
CA ALA A 123 8.04 2.37 8.62
C ALA A 123 8.49 1.34 9.68
N ASN A 124 9.77 1.30 10.00
CA ASN A 124 10.34 0.45 11.06
C ASN A 124 10.32 1.11 12.45
N ASP A 125 9.77 2.31 12.59
CA ASP A 125 9.66 3.04 13.86
C ASP A 125 8.61 2.38 14.77
N SER A 126 9.11 1.67 15.78
CA SER A 126 8.28 0.93 16.74
C SER A 126 7.40 1.84 17.60
N ASP A 127 7.87 3.03 17.93
CA ASP A 127 7.14 3.96 18.78
C ASP A 127 5.96 4.57 18.01
N LYS A 128 6.19 4.94 16.76
CA LYS A 128 5.10 5.38 15.85
C LYS A 128 4.07 4.28 15.63
N ALA A 129 4.50 3.03 15.47
CA ALA A 129 3.59 1.91 15.27
C ALA A 129 2.72 1.68 16.51
N THR A 130 3.29 1.70 17.72
CA THR A 130 2.55 1.58 18.98
C THR A 130 1.60 2.75 19.19
N MET A 131 2.05 3.98 18.91
CA MET A 131 1.20 5.17 19.01
C MET A 131 0.00 5.08 18.05
N LEU A 132 0.23 4.70 16.81
CA LEU A 132 -0.82 4.54 15.81
C LEU A 132 -1.83 3.46 16.21
N TRP A 133 -1.34 2.35 16.76
CA TRP A 133 -2.19 1.26 17.28
C TRP A 133 -3.08 1.74 18.41
N THR A 134 -2.51 2.41 19.42
CA THR A 134 -3.24 2.95 20.57
C THR A 134 -4.31 3.93 20.10
N LEU A 135 -3.93 4.93 19.30
CA LEU A 135 -4.87 5.93 18.77
C LEU A 135 -6.01 5.28 17.97
N SER A 136 -5.71 4.26 17.18
CA SER A 136 -6.73 3.55 16.39
C SER A 136 -7.73 2.82 17.29
N ASN A 137 -7.25 2.16 18.35
CA ASN A 137 -8.12 1.49 19.32
C ASN A 137 -8.97 2.50 20.11
N ASP A 138 -8.42 3.62 20.52
CA ASP A 138 -9.15 4.68 21.23
C ASP A 138 -10.27 5.25 20.35
N LEU A 139 -10.01 5.50 19.08
CA LEU A 139 -11.02 5.95 18.12
C LEU A 139 -12.13 4.91 17.91
N ILE A 140 -11.80 3.63 17.82
CA ILE A 140 -12.77 2.54 17.70
C ILE A 140 -13.62 2.47 18.97
N ASN A 141 -13.01 2.47 20.13
CA ASN A 141 -13.71 2.38 21.41
C ASN A 141 -14.65 3.58 21.64
N SER A 142 -14.19 4.77 21.30
CA SER A 142 -15.04 5.99 21.40
C SER A 142 -16.23 5.95 20.44
N ALA A 143 -16.07 5.38 19.25
CA ALA A 143 -17.15 5.23 18.29
C ALA A 143 -18.16 4.13 18.68
N LEU A 144 -17.73 3.12 19.43
CA LEU A 144 -18.58 2.02 19.89
C LEU A 144 -19.32 2.33 21.21
N THR A 145 -18.89 3.37 21.93
CA THR A 145 -19.57 3.80 23.18
C THR A 145 -20.71 4.76 22.80
N PRO A 146 -21.99 4.37 22.95
CA PRO A 146 -23.10 5.27 22.66
C PRO A 146 -23.01 6.49 23.57
N SER A 147 -23.12 7.69 23.01
CA SER A 147 -23.35 8.90 23.80
C SER A 147 -24.70 8.75 24.48
N ILE A 148 -24.70 8.58 25.81
CA ILE A 148 -25.90 8.57 26.67
C ILE A 148 -26.44 10.00 26.74
#